data_2dc4ac65f2a4ad8d4eec4eb0041e5e38
#
_entry.id   2dc4ac65f2a4ad8d4eec4eb0041e5e38
#
_cell.length_a   1.000
_cell.length_b   1.000
_cell.length_c   1.000
_cell.angle_alpha   90.00
_cell.angle_beta   90.00
_cell.angle_gamma   90.00
#
_symmetry.space_group_name_H-M   'P 1'
#
loop_
_entity.id
_entity.type
_entity.pdbx_description
1 polymer ?
#
loop_
_entity_poly.entity_id
_entity_poly.type
_entity_poly.pdbx_seq_one_letter_code
_entity_poly.pdbx_strand_id
1 'polypeptide(L)'
;MNPLTSVKGTIISGFILAIIVAWYVSPESSVFQARNFSIWLHALFGVTWIGLLYYFNFVQVPAMADALADEGGPGPAAIGKYVAPRALLWFRMAAAATWLTGAWALSISPQYGFTQTFLFQAPAGPMMSLGAWMGTIMLFNVWVLIWPNQKKVLGIVEASADEIAKAKFTAAMASRTNVVLSVPMLFCMIGAGHGGYLF
;
A
#
# COMPACT_ATOMS: atom_id res chain seq x y z
N MET A 1 -4.21 -26.26 19.13
CA MET A 1 -3.08 -25.77 18.30
C MET A 1 -2.89 -24.29 18.55
N ASN A 2 -1.66 -23.81 18.74
CA ASN A 2 -1.39 -22.40 18.94
C ASN A 2 -1.52 -21.65 17.56
N PRO A 3 -2.46 -20.70 17.41
CA PRO A 3 -2.65 -20.00 16.14
C PRO A 3 -1.43 -19.15 15.73
N LEU A 4 -0.60 -18.76 16.70
CA LEU A 4 0.60 -17.95 16.44
C LEU A 4 1.74 -18.73 15.76
N THR A 5 1.62 -20.04 15.60
CA THR A 5 2.62 -20.86 14.89
C THR A 5 2.50 -20.76 13.35
N SER A 6 1.49 -20.07 12.85
CA SER A 6 1.30 -19.85 11.40
C SER A 6 0.88 -18.42 11.07
N VAL A 7 1.35 -17.91 9.92
CA VAL A 7 1.00 -16.58 9.45
C VAL A 7 -0.53 -16.42 9.31
N LYS A 8 -1.22 -17.43 8.78
CA LYS A 8 -2.68 -17.41 8.64
C LYS A 8 -3.36 -17.34 10.01
N GLY A 9 -2.95 -18.18 10.95
CA GLY A 9 -3.49 -18.17 12.31
C GLY A 9 -3.28 -16.83 13.01
N THR A 10 -2.10 -16.23 12.88
CA THR A 10 -1.80 -14.90 13.44
C THR A 10 -2.71 -13.82 12.88
N ILE A 11 -2.90 -13.78 11.57
CA ILE A 11 -3.80 -12.81 10.91
C ILE A 11 -5.25 -13.00 11.38
N ILE A 12 -5.75 -14.24 11.37
CA ILE A 12 -7.12 -14.56 11.82
C ILE A 12 -7.32 -14.15 13.27
N SER A 13 -6.35 -14.45 14.15
CA SER A 13 -6.43 -14.06 15.56
C SER A 13 -6.50 -12.54 15.74
N GLY A 14 -5.77 -11.77 14.93
CA GLY A 14 -5.85 -10.31 14.93
C GLY A 14 -7.23 -9.78 14.54
N PHE A 15 -7.85 -10.36 13.50
CA PHE A 15 -9.21 -9.99 13.10
C PHE A 15 -10.26 -10.38 14.15
N ILE A 16 -10.15 -11.57 14.76
CA ILE A 16 -11.03 -12.00 15.85
C ILE A 16 -10.92 -11.02 17.02
N LEU A 17 -9.70 -10.67 17.43
CA LEU A 17 -9.48 -9.71 18.50
C LEU A 17 -10.09 -8.34 18.17
N ALA A 18 -9.92 -7.86 16.93
CA ALA A 18 -10.53 -6.60 16.48
C ALA A 18 -12.07 -6.64 16.58
N ILE A 19 -12.70 -7.75 16.22
CA ILE A 19 -14.15 -7.94 16.35
C ILE A 19 -14.57 -7.93 17.82
N ILE A 20 -13.84 -8.62 18.69
CA ILE A 20 -14.11 -8.64 20.14
C ILE A 20 -14.02 -7.22 20.73
N VAL A 21 -12.96 -6.48 20.38
CA VAL A 21 -12.78 -5.10 20.82
C VAL A 21 -13.92 -4.21 20.29
N ALA A 22 -14.26 -4.32 19.02
CA ALA A 22 -15.36 -3.57 18.42
C ALA A 22 -16.69 -3.84 19.14
N TRP A 23 -16.99 -5.10 19.44
CA TRP A 23 -18.18 -5.49 20.21
C TRP A 23 -18.17 -4.92 21.64
N TYR A 24 -17.03 -4.99 22.32
CA TYR A 24 -16.89 -4.52 23.70
C TYR A 24 -17.08 -3.00 23.84
N VAL A 25 -16.58 -2.22 22.87
CA VAL A 25 -16.65 -0.76 22.92
C VAL A 25 -17.93 -0.19 22.28
N SER A 26 -18.73 -1.03 21.64
CA SER A 26 -19.98 -0.59 20.98
C SER A 26 -21.11 -0.45 21.98
N PRO A 27 -21.88 0.65 21.98
CA PRO A 27 -23.11 0.76 22.76
C PRO A 27 -24.13 -0.31 22.38
N GLU A 28 -24.99 -0.73 23.31
CA GLU A 28 -25.99 -1.78 23.07
C GLU A 28 -26.95 -1.48 21.90
N SER A 29 -27.19 -0.19 21.61
CA SER A 29 -28.04 0.27 20.49
C SER A 29 -27.29 0.56 19.20
N SER A 30 -25.98 0.19 19.11
CA SER A 30 -25.18 0.54 17.95
C SER A 30 -25.56 -0.25 16.71
N VAL A 31 -25.67 0.47 15.58
CA VAL A 31 -25.87 -0.11 14.25
C VAL A 31 -24.52 -0.18 13.51
N PHE A 32 -24.31 -1.23 12.72
CA PHE A 32 -23.11 -1.38 11.92
C PHE A 32 -22.85 -0.16 11.02
N GLN A 33 -21.69 0.45 11.19
CA GLN A 33 -21.28 1.65 10.48
C GLN A 33 -20.35 1.27 9.30
N ALA A 34 -20.94 1.01 8.15
CA ALA A 34 -20.20 0.59 6.93
C ALA A 34 -19.08 1.57 6.55
N ARG A 35 -19.28 2.87 6.74
CA ARG A 35 -18.26 3.89 6.49
C ARG A 35 -17.05 3.73 7.41
N ASN A 36 -17.26 3.57 8.70
CA ASN A 36 -16.17 3.41 9.65
C ASN A 36 -15.41 2.10 9.41
N PHE A 37 -16.13 1.04 9.07
CA PHE A 37 -15.53 -0.23 8.69
C PHE A 37 -14.68 -0.12 7.40
N SER A 38 -15.16 0.58 6.37
CA SER A 38 -14.40 0.77 5.14
C SER A 38 -13.14 1.63 5.37
N ILE A 39 -13.20 2.65 6.22
CA ILE A 39 -12.05 3.48 6.62
C ILE A 39 -11.03 2.64 7.39
N TRP A 40 -11.48 1.79 8.32
CA TRP A 40 -10.59 0.88 9.06
C TRP A 40 -9.86 -0.08 8.13
N LEU A 41 -10.56 -0.70 7.18
CA LEU A 41 -9.94 -1.57 6.18
C LEU A 41 -8.97 -0.80 5.28
N HIS A 42 -9.33 0.43 4.86
CA HIS A 42 -8.46 1.29 4.07
C HIS A 42 -7.15 1.60 4.80
N ALA A 43 -7.22 1.94 6.08
CA ALA A 43 -6.05 2.18 6.92
C ALA A 43 -5.19 0.90 7.07
N LEU A 44 -5.80 -0.25 7.34
CA LEU A 44 -5.11 -1.53 7.53
C LEU A 44 -4.33 -1.95 6.27
N PHE A 45 -4.98 -1.89 5.10
CA PHE A 45 -4.31 -2.18 3.83
C PHE A 45 -3.29 -1.09 3.46
N GLY A 46 -3.58 0.18 3.79
CA GLY A 46 -2.69 1.30 3.59
C GLY A 46 -1.37 1.16 4.35
N VAL A 47 -1.43 0.75 5.61
CA VAL A 47 -0.22 0.45 6.42
C VAL A 47 0.63 -0.64 5.76
N THR A 48 0.00 -1.70 5.26
CA THR A 48 0.72 -2.78 4.55
C THR A 48 1.34 -2.26 3.24
N TRP A 49 0.60 -1.51 2.45
CA TRP A 49 1.08 -0.98 1.16
C TRP A 49 2.24 0.00 1.33
N ILE A 50 2.06 1.01 2.17
CA ILE A 50 3.08 2.06 2.38
C ILE A 50 4.29 1.51 3.14
N GLY A 51 4.07 0.63 4.12
CA GLY A 51 5.16 -0.04 4.83
C GLY A 51 6.06 -0.87 3.90
N LEU A 52 5.47 -1.62 2.96
CA LEU A 52 6.23 -2.36 1.95
C LEU A 52 6.89 -1.45 0.90
N LEU A 53 6.28 -0.30 0.55
CA LEU A 53 6.92 0.70 -0.30
C LEU A 53 8.23 1.20 0.33
N TYR A 54 8.19 1.55 1.61
CA TYR A 54 9.36 2.01 2.34
C TYR A 54 10.38 0.90 2.57
N TYR A 55 9.92 -0.31 2.88
CA TYR A 55 10.78 -1.49 2.97
C TYR A 55 11.59 -1.71 1.68
N PHE A 56 10.95 -1.68 0.52
CA PHE A 56 11.65 -1.85 -0.76
C PHE A 56 12.71 -0.76 -0.98
N ASN A 57 12.36 0.52 -0.73
CA ASN A 57 13.23 1.63 -1.06
C ASN A 57 14.33 1.89 -0.02
N PHE A 58 14.06 1.61 1.25
CA PHE A 58 14.98 1.96 2.35
C PHE A 58 15.73 0.75 2.91
N VAL A 59 15.27 -0.47 2.64
CA VAL A 59 15.88 -1.68 3.19
C VAL A 59 16.30 -2.65 2.08
N GLN A 60 15.38 -3.18 1.31
CA GLN A 60 15.69 -4.27 0.38
C GLN A 60 16.62 -3.85 -0.76
N VAL A 61 16.34 -2.73 -1.43
CA VAL A 61 17.15 -2.27 -2.58
C VAL A 61 18.56 -1.88 -2.16
N PRO A 62 18.78 -1.09 -1.08
CA PRO A 62 20.11 -0.83 -0.55
C PRO A 62 20.85 -2.12 -0.16
N ALA A 63 20.22 -3.00 0.63
CA ALA A 63 20.84 -4.26 1.07
C ALA A 63 21.24 -5.16 -0.12
N MET A 64 20.46 -5.16 -1.21
CA MET A 64 20.84 -5.89 -2.43
C MET A 64 22.06 -5.27 -3.14
N ALA A 65 22.20 -3.96 -3.11
CA ALA A 65 23.37 -3.27 -3.65
C ALA A 65 24.62 -3.57 -2.81
N ASP A 66 24.52 -3.51 -1.50
CA ASP A 66 25.60 -3.83 -0.58
C ASP A 66 26.05 -5.30 -0.75
N ALA A 67 25.09 -6.24 -0.85
CA ALA A 67 25.37 -7.65 -1.06
C ALA A 67 26.01 -7.95 -2.44
N LEU A 68 25.79 -7.11 -3.45
CA LEU A 68 26.48 -7.22 -4.76
C LEU A 68 27.90 -6.65 -4.70
N ALA A 69 28.17 -5.69 -3.86
CA ALA A 69 29.48 -5.07 -3.68
C ALA A 69 30.41 -5.87 -2.75
N ASP A 70 29.87 -6.79 -1.97
CA ASP A 70 30.62 -7.63 -1.03
C ASP A 70 31.27 -8.83 -1.78
N GLU A 71 32.56 -8.67 -2.14
CA GLU A 71 33.39 -9.64 -2.90
C GLU A 71 33.67 -10.91 -2.07
N GLY A 72 33.00 -11.50 -1.41
CA GLY A 72 33.18 -12.73 -0.62
C GLY A 72 31.94 -13.13 0.13
N GLY A 73 30.94 -12.27 0.01
CA GLY A 73 29.65 -12.46 0.65
C GLY A 73 28.74 -13.40 -0.12
N PRO A 74 27.59 -13.75 0.47
CA PRO A 74 26.62 -14.69 -0.13
C PRO A 74 25.86 -14.09 -1.34
N GLY A 75 26.02 -12.81 -1.64
CA GLY A 75 25.28 -12.11 -2.70
C GLY A 75 23.78 -11.98 -2.45
N PRO A 76 23.03 -11.27 -3.31
CA PRO A 76 21.61 -10.98 -3.11
C PRO A 76 20.65 -12.06 -3.62
N ALA A 77 21.13 -13.19 -4.13
CA ALA A 77 20.31 -14.21 -4.79
C ALA A 77 19.16 -14.73 -3.93
N ALA A 78 19.40 -14.96 -2.64
CA ALA A 78 18.39 -15.44 -1.71
C ALA A 78 17.27 -14.41 -1.49
N ILE A 79 17.62 -13.12 -1.38
CA ILE A 79 16.66 -12.02 -1.25
C ILE A 79 15.76 -11.96 -2.50
N GLY A 80 16.37 -12.00 -3.69
CA GLY A 80 15.67 -12.00 -4.97
C GLY A 80 14.73 -13.18 -5.16
N LYS A 81 15.17 -14.38 -4.73
CA LYS A 81 14.43 -15.63 -4.94
C LYS A 81 13.31 -15.86 -3.92
N TYR A 82 13.54 -15.55 -2.65
CA TYR A 82 12.64 -15.95 -1.57
C TYR A 82 11.86 -14.80 -0.93
N VAL A 83 12.43 -13.61 -0.85
CA VAL A 83 11.82 -12.45 -0.19
C VAL A 83 11.04 -11.60 -1.18
N ALA A 84 11.70 -11.17 -2.27
CA ALA A 84 11.11 -10.22 -3.22
C ALA A 84 9.77 -10.67 -3.82
N PRO A 85 9.55 -11.92 -4.27
CA PRO A 85 8.28 -12.34 -4.84
C PRO A 85 7.13 -12.28 -3.83
N ARG A 86 7.40 -12.63 -2.56
CA ARG A 86 6.39 -12.57 -1.49
C ARG A 86 6.05 -11.12 -1.14
N ALA A 87 7.07 -10.29 -0.92
CA ALA A 87 6.87 -8.89 -0.60
C ALA A 87 6.14 -8.14 -1.72
N LEU A 88 6.49 -8.39 -2.99
CA LEU A 88 5.81 -7.83 -4.16
C LEU A 88 4.35 -8.29 -4.30
N LEU A 89 4.03 -9.52 -3.91
CA LEU A 89 2.65 -9.98 -3.89
C LEU A 89 1.81 -9.18 -2.89
N TRP A 90 2.26 -9.11 -1.64
CA TRP A 90 1.58 -8.33 -0.61
C TRP A 90 1.49 -6.85 -0.97
N PHE A 91 2.56 -6.27 -1.50
CA PHE A 91 2.63 -4.88 -1.93
C PHE A 91 1.53 -4.52 -2.95
N ARG A 92 1.45 -5.27 -4.07
CA ARG A 92 0.48 -4.97 -5.12
C ARG A 92 -0.96 -5.26 -4.71
N MET A 93 -1.19 -6.33 -3.92
CA MET A 93 -2.53 -6.66 -3.44
C MET A 93 -3.01 -5.66 -2.38
N ALA A 94 -2.13 -5.25 -1.48
CA ALA A 94 -2.44 -4.20 -0.51
C ALA A 94 -2.72 -2.87 -1.20
N ALA A 95 -1.98 -2.50 -2.25
CA ALA A 95 -2.25 -1.31 -3.04
C ALA A 95 -3.66 -1.31 -3.64
N ALA A 96 -4.06 -2.42 -4.28
CA ALA A 96 -5.40 -2.56 -4.83
C ALA A 96 -6.48 -2.53 -3.74
N ALA A 97 -6.28 -3.27 -2.64
CA ALA A 97 -7.23 -3.30 -1.52
C ALA A 97 -7.38 -1.93 -0.85
N THR A 98 -6.28 -1.19 -0.68
CA THR A 98 -6.31 0.19 -0.16
C THR A 98 -7.17 1.08 -1.05
N TRP A 99 -6.94 1.06 -2.35
CA TRP A 99 -7.70 1.90 -3.28
C TRP A 99 -9.19 1.54 -3.30
N LEU A 100 -9.53 0.25 -3.38
CA LEU A 100 -10.91 -0.23 -3.41
C LEU A 100 -11.67 0.13 -2.12
N THR A 101 -11.05 -0.05 -0.97
CA THR A 101 -11.67 0.31 0.31
C THR A 101 -11.78 1.83 0.50
N GLY A 102 -10.83 2.61 -0.02
CA GLY A 102 -10.91 4.07 -0.09
C GLY A 102 -12.04 4.55 -1.02
N ALA A 103 -12.16 3.96 -2.20
CA ALA A 103 -13.26 4.24 -3.13
C ALA A 103 -14.63 3.91 -2.49
N TRP A 104 -14.73 2.80 -1.79
CA TRP A 104 -15.94 2.44 -1.03
C TRP A 104 -16.23 3.49 0.05
N ALA A 105 -15.24 3.86 0.88
CA ALA A 105 -15.41 4.87 1.91
C ALA A 105 -15.88 6.23 1.35
N LEU A 106 -15.33 6.66 0.21
CA LEU A 106 -15.77 7.88 -0.48
C LEU A 106 -17.19 7.77 -1.01
N SER A 107 -17.56 6.62 -1.60
CA SER A 107 -18.89 6.42 -2.21
C SER A 107 -20.03 6.53 -1.22
N ILE A 108 -19.79 6.18 0.05
CA ILE A 108 -20.79 6.23 1.13
C ILE A 108 -20.58 7.41 2.09
N SER A 109 -19.67 8.33 1.76
CA SER A 109 -19.40 9.52 2.58
C SER A 109 -20.26 10.70 2.16
N PRO A 110 -21.09 11.26 3.05
CA PRO A 110 -21.87 12.45 2.73
C PRO A 110 -21.02 13.73 2.57
N GLN A 111 -19.81 13.74 3.14
CA GLN A 111 -18.92 14.91 3.11
C GLN A 111 -18.03 14.97 1.88
N TYR A 112 -17.77 13.82 1.24
CA TYR A 112 -16.82 13.73 0.14
C TYR A 112 -17.51 13.32 -1.15
N GLY A 113 -18.14 12.15 -1.21
CA GLY A 113 -18.64 11.54 -2.44
C GLY A 113 -17.49 11.10 -3.37
N PHE A 114 -17.61 9.96 -4.02
CA PHE A 114 -16.56 9.47 -4.91
C PHE A 114 -16.32 10.42 -6.10
N THR A 115 -17.37 10.69 -6.87
CA THR A 115 -17.29 11.57 -8.05
C THR A 115 -16.85 12.98 -7.69
N GLN A 116 -17.45 13.56 -6.64
CA GLN A 116 -17.16 14.89 -6.16
C GLN A 116 -15.70 15.03 -5.73
N THR A 117 -15.14 14.02 -5.08
CA THR A 117 -13.73 13.99 -4.69
C THR A 117 -12.82 14.02 -5.91
N PHE A 118 -13.05 13.17 -6.90
CA PHE A 118 -12.20 13.14 -8.09
C PHE A 118 -12.39 14.35 -9.03
N LEU A 119 -13.50 15.06 -8.93
CA LEU A 119 -13.75 16.30 -9.65
C LEU A 119 -13.36 17.57 -8.86
N PHE A 120 -12.78 17.45 -7.68
CA PHE A 120 -12.49 18.58 -6.78
C PHE A 120 -13.73 19.38 -6.37
N GLN A 121 -14.88 18.73 -6.25
CA GLN A 121 -16.17 19.30 -5.91
C GLN A 121 -16.70 18.81 -4.55
N ALA A 122 -15.85 18.15 -3.76
CA ALA A 122 -16.25 17.65 -2.45
C ALA A 122 -16.57 18.81 -1.49
N PRO A 123 -17.71 18.78 -0.76
CA PRO A 123 -18.10 19.85 0.18
C PRO A 123 -17.05 20.13 1.26
N ALA A 124 -16.31 19.10 1.69
CA ALA A 124 -15.25 19.21 2.69
C ALA A 124 -13.92 19.76 2.14
N GLY A 125 -13.90 20.22 0.90
CA GLY A 125 -12.73 20.86 0.30
C GLY A 125 -11.77 19.92 -0.45
N PRO A 126 -10.69 20.47 -1.03
CA PRO A 126 -9.85 19.78 -2.01
C PRO A 126 -8.81 18.83 -1.40
N MET A 127 -8.60 18.84 -0.09
CA MET A 127 -7.53 18.05 0.55
C MET A 127 -7.69 16.55 0.29
N MET A 128 -8.90 16.00 0.48
CA MET A 128 -9.19 14.60 0.17
C MET A 128 -9.00 14.31 -1.33
N SER A 129 -9.36 15.24 -2.20
CA SER A 129 -9.19 15.11 -3.65
C SER A 129 -7.71 14.95 -4.04
N LEU A 130 -6.84 15.78 -3.47
CA LEU A 130 -5.40 15.67 -3.69
C LEU A 130 -4.85 14.32 -3.20
N GLY A 131 -5.25 13.89 -2.01
CA GLY A 131 -4.88 12.59 -1.48
C GLY A 131 -5.35 11.42 -2.35
N ALA A 132 -6.60 11.44 -2.79
CA ALA A 132 -7.19 10.41 -3.64
C ALA A 132 -6.50 10.32 -5.01
N TRP A 133 -6.19 11.44 -5.64
CA TRP A 133 -5.45 11.47 -6.90
C TRP A 133 -4.02 10.97 -6.75
N MET A 134 -3.28 11.40 -5.73
CA MET A 134 -1.94 10.88 -5.47
C MET A 134 -1.97 9.37 -5.23
N GLY A 135 -2.90 8.85 -4.41
CA GLY A 135 -3.08 7.42 -4.21
C GLY A 135 -3.40 6.66 -5.49
N THR A 136 -4.19 7.25 -6.39
CA THR A 136 -4.54 6.66 -7.69
C THR A 136 -3.33 6.60 -8.63
N ILE A 137 -2.53 7.67 -8.70
CA ILE A 137 -1.27 7.67 -9.46
C ILE A 137 -0.31 6.62 -8.91
N MET A 138 -0.19 6.52 -7.60
CA MET A 138 0.65 5.51 -6.95
C MET A 138 0.17 4.09 -7.26
N LEU A 139 -1.13 3.82 -7.26
CA LEU A 139 -1.70 2.54 -7.67
C LEU A 139 -1.39 2.22 -9.14
N PHE A 140 -1.58 3.19 -10.03
CA PHE A 140 -1.22 3.06 -11.45
C PHE A 140 0.26 2.67 -11.59
N ASN A 141 1.17 3.36 -10.91
CA ASN A 141 2.59 3.02 -10.93
C ASN A 141 2.85 1.57 -10.47
N VAL A 142 2.15 1.09 -9.44
CA VAL A 142 2.30 -0.29 -8.96
C VAL A 142 1.91 -1.32 -10.03
N TRP A 143 0.75 -1.14 -10.65
CA TRP A 143 0.19 -2.18 -11.53
C TRP A 143 0.63 -2.05 -12.98
N VAL A 144 0.88 -0.84 -13.46
CA VAL A 144 1.20 -0.58 -14.88
C VAL A 144 2.70 -0.41 -15.11
N LEU A 145 3.45 0.13 -14.15
CA LEU A 145 4.88 0.35 -14.31
C LEU A 145 5.72 -0.65 -13.51
N ILE A 146 5.48 -0.79 -12.20
CA ILE A 146 6.32 -1.61 -11.35
C ILE A 146 6.13 -3.10 -11.66
N TRP A 147 4.89 -3.59 -11.59
CA TRP A 147 4.64 -5.03 -11.71
C TRP A 147 5.05 -5.64 -13.07
N PRO A 148 4.73 -5.05 -14.23
CA PRO A 148 5.18 -5.61 -15.51
C PRO A 148 6.71 -5.67 -15.63
N ASN A 149 7.41 -4.66 -15.11
CA ASN A 149 8.88 -4.65 -15.14
C ASN A 149 9.46 -5.63 -14.11
N GLN A 150 8.86 -5.77 -12.93
CA GLN A 150 9.28 -6.77 -11.95
C GLN A 150 9.12 -8.21 -12.45
N LYS A 151 8.14 -8.51 -13.30
CA LYS A 151 8.02 -9.84 -13.93
C LYS A 151 9.25 -10.19 -14.76
N LYS A 152 9.80 -9.24 -15.51
CA LYS A 152 11.06 -9.42 -16.26
C LYS A 152 12.25 -9.61 -15.32
N VAL A 153 12.37 -8.77 -14.31
CA VAL A 153 13.47 -8.84 -13.31
C VAL A 153 13.47 -10.15 -12.53
N LEU A 154 12.30 -10.70 -12.25
CA LEU A 154 12.13 -11.97 -11.51
C LEU A 154 12.21 -13.21 -12.42
N GLY A 155 12.39 -13.05 -13.75
CA GLY A 155 12.40 -14.16 -14.69
C GLY A 155 11.04 -14.85 -14.88
N ILE A 156 9.94 -14.21 -14.53
CA ILE A 156 8.58 -14.70 -14.78
C ILE A 156 8.22 -14.56 -16.27
N VAL A 157 8.76 -13.54 -16.90
CA VAL A 157 8.67 -13.27 -18.34
C VAL A 157 10.08 -13.24 -18.89
N GLU A 158 10.30 -13.93 -19.99
CA GLU A 158 11.59 -13.92 -20.70
C GLU A 158 11.92 -12.52 -21.21
N ALA A 159 13.15 -12.09 -21.00
CA ALA A 159 13.66 -10.79 -21.42
C ALA A 159 15.17 -10.83 -21.59
N SER A 160 15.70 -10.05 -22.52
CA SER A 160 17.13 -9.88 -22.71
C SER A 160 17.78 -9.13 -21.52
N ALA A 161 19.11 -9.20 -21.42
CA ALA A 161 19.86 -8.50 -20.37
C ALA A 161 19.58 -6.99 -20.38
N ASP A 162 19.52 -6.38 -21.57
CA ASP A 162 19.24 -4.95 -21.74
C ASP A 162 17.80 -4.60 -21.32
N GLU A 163 16.83 -5.45 -21.65
CA GLU A 163 15.44 -5.28 -21.21
C GLU A 163 15.31 -5.41 -19.70
N ILE A 164 16.03 -6.33 -19.07
CA ILE A 164 16.06 -6.48 -17.60
C ILE A 164 16.69 -5.25 -16.96
N ALA A 165 17.78 -4.71 -17.51
CA ALA A 165 18.39 -3.48 -16.99
C ALA A 165 17.44 -2.28 -17.08
N LYS A 166 16.77 -2.10 -18.22
CA LYS A 166 15.73 -1.07 -18.41
C LYS A 166 14.54 -1.27 -17.47
N ALA A 167 14.10 -2.51 -17.29
CA ALA A 167 13.00 -2.84 -16.39
C ALA A 167 13.32 -2.53 -14.92
N LYS A 168 14.54 -2.85 -14.46
CA LYS A 168 15.04 -2.46 -13.13
C LYS A 168 14.99 -0.95 -12.93
N PHE A 169 15.51 -0.18 -13.90
CA PHE A 169 15.51 1.27 -13.82
C PHE A 169 14.08 1.84 -13.77
N THR A 170 13.19 1.41 -14.67
CA THR A 170 11.80 1.88 -14.73
C THR A 170 11.04 1.57 -13.43
N ALA A 171 11.15 0.34 -12.93
CA ALA A 171 10.52 -0.05 -11.68
C ALA A 171 11.06 0.75 -10.48
N ALA A 172 12.37 0.99 -10.44
CA ALA A 172 12.99 1.80 -9.38
C ALA A 172 12.50 3.25 -9.41
N MET A 173 12.45 3.88 -10.58
CA MET A 173 11.97 5.26 -10.72
C MET A 173 10.49 5.39 -10.33
N ALA A 174 9.64 4.48 -10.82
CA ALA A 174 8.22 4.46 -10.44
C ALA A 174 8.02 4.24 -8.93
N SER A 175 8.82 3.37 -8.32
CA SER A 175 8.79 3.12 -6.87
C SER A 175 9.22 4.36 -6.06
N ARG A 176 10.29 5.02 -6.46
CA ARG A 176 10.77 6.26 -5.83
C ARG A 176 9.77 7.42 -6.00
N THR A 177 9.15 7.53 -7.16
CA THR A 177 8.03 8.47 -7.37
C THR A 177 6.91 8.21 -6.37
N ASN A 178 6.57 6.94 -6.13
CA ASN A 178 5.57 6.60 -5.12
C ASN A 178 6.02 6.98 -3.70
N VAL A 179 7.30 6.87 -3.36
CA VAL A 179 7.81 7.37 -2.06
C VAL A 179 7.60 8.88 -1.95
N VAL A 180 7.93 9.64 -2.97
CA VAL A 180 7.73 11.10 -2.99
C VAL A 180 6.24 11.44 -2.83
N LEU A 181 5.36 10.78 -3.57
CA LEU A 181 3.92 11.03 -3.50
C LEU A 181 3.30 10.55 -2.18
N SER A 182 3.86 9.53 -1.54
CA SER A 182 3.29 8.97 -0.32
C SER A 182 3.26 9.95 0.85
N VAL A 183 4.26 10.83 0.95
CA VAL A 183 4.34 11.80 2.05
C VAL A 183 3.19 12.82 1.99
N PRO A 184 3.01 13.60 0.89
CA PRO A 184 1.88 14.52 0.80
C PRO A 184 0.53 13.79 0.72
N MET A 185 0.48 12.58 0.16
CA MET A 185 -0.75 11.78 0.14
C MET A 185 -1.20 11.45 1.57
N LEU A 186 -0.30 10.95 2.42
CA LEU A 186 -0.61 10.65 3.82
C LEU A 186 -1.01 11.92 4.59
N PHE A 187 -0.31 13.05 4.34
CA PHE A 187 -0.69 14.34 4.90
C PHE A 187 -2.13 14.71 4.55
N CYS A 188 -2.53 14.56 3.30
CA CYS A 188 -3.89 14.84 2.85
C CYS A 188 -4.93 13.89 3.44
N MET A 189 -4.63 12.57 3.51
CA MET A 189 -5.55 11.57 4.06
C MET A 189 -5.80 11.78 5.56
N ILE A 190 -4.73 12.03 6.31
CA ILE A 190 -4.81 12.29 7.75
C ILE A 190 -5.47 13.64 8.02
N GLY A 191 -5.02 14.69 7.35
CA GLY A 191 -5.56 16.04 7.53
C GLY A 191 -7.05 16.15 7.23
N ALA A 192 -7.52 15.52 6.14
CA ALA A 192 -8.94 15.51 5.80
C ALA A 192 -9.80 14.81 6.86
N GLY A 193 -9.27 13.82 7.59
CA GLY A 193 -9.96 13.10 8.64
C GLY A 193 -9.92 13.77 10.03
N HIS A 194 -8.96 14.67 10.26
CA HIS A 194 -8.67 15.24 11.58
C HIS A 194 -8.83 16.78 11.65
N GLY A 195 -9.57 17.36 10.74
CA GLY A 195 -10.00 18.77 10.83
C GLY A 195 -9.01 19.78 10.32
N GLY A 196 -8.01 19.39 9.48
CA GLY A 196 -7.44 20.44 8.73
C GLY A 196 -5.97 20.51 8.43
N TYR A 197 -5.61 21.72 8.19
CA TYR A 197 -4.31 22.16 7.70
C TYR A 197 -3.34 22.35 8.86
N LEU A 198 -2.05 22.33 8.56
CA LEU A 198 -1.02 22.67 9.56
C LEU A 198 -1.02 24.16 9.92
N PHE A 199 -1.69 24.98 9.08
CA PHE A 199 -1.76 26.44 9.25
C PHE A 199 -3.16 26.95 9.01
#